data_3a515be11241ab7139b27b1d97f6e24d
#
_entry.id   3a515be11241ab7139b27b1d97f6e24d
#
_cell.length_a   1.000
_cell.length_b   1.000
_cell.length_c   1.000
_cell.angle_alpha   90.00
_cell.angle_beta   90.00
_cell.angle_gamma   90.00
#
_symmetry.space_group_name_H-M   'P 1'
#
loop_
_entity.id
_entity.type
_entity.pdbx_description
1 polymer ?
#
loop_
_entity_poly.entity_id
_entity_poly.type
_entity_poly.pdbx_seq_one_letter_code
_entity_poly.pdbx_strand_id
1 'polypeptide(L)'
;MAYQEINPKGWIYEKDGDFIEGVLIRVQDNVGVNKSMLYSIETSQGVKNVWGATILDERMALVPIGSKIKITYKGLAEAKKGKNPAKVFKVEVDKDYKPRD
;
A
#
# COMPACT_ATOMS: atom_id res chain seq x y z
N MET A 1 26.69 -3.61 -22.93
CA MET A 1 25.42 -4.25 -22.54
C MET A 1 24.77 -3.45 -21.43
N ALA A 2 23.51 -3.07 -21.61
CA ALA A 2 22.81 -2.25 -20.61
C ALA A 2 21.98 -3.12 -19.69
N TYR A 3 22.01 -2.82 -18.40
CA TYR A 3 21.18 -3.49 -17.41
C TYR A 3 20.05 -2.56 -16.99
N GLN A 4 18.85 -3.12 -16.90
CA GLN A 4 17.70 -2.38 -16.43
C GLN A 4 17.27 -2.94 -15.07
N GLU A 5 17.05 -2.05 -14.11
CA GLU A 5 16.53 -2.45 -12.81
C GLU A 5 15.08 -2.89 -12.93
N ILE A 6 14.78 -4.07 -12.41
CA ILE A 6 13.42 -4.58 -12.41
C ILE A 6 12.83 -4.39 -11.01
N ASN A 7 11.79 -3.58 -10.93
CA ASN A 7 11.07 -3.34 -9.68
C ASN A 7 9.78 -4.15 -9.66
N PRO A 8 9.32 -4.58 -8.46
CA PRO A 8 8.04 -5.25 -8.36
C PRO A 8 6.92 -4.35 -8.87
N LYS A 9 5.94 -4.96 -9.56
CA LYS A 9 4.76 -4.22 -9.97
C LYS A 9 3.91 -3.92 -8.75
N GLY A 10 3.51 -2.65 -8.60
CA GLY A 10 2.63 -2.24 -7.53
C GLY A 10 1.17 -2.31 -7.92
N TRP A 11 0.31 -2.31 -6.92
CA TRP A 11 -1.12 -2.13 -7.10
C TRP A 11 -1.36 -0.80 -7.83
N ILE A 12 -2.19 -0.85 -8.88
CA ILE A 12 -2.53 0.32 -9.67
C ILE A 12 -3.87 0.85 -9.20
N TYR A 13 -3.91 2.12 -8.86
CA TYR A 13 -5.12 2.83 -8.47
C TYR A 13 -5.19 4.12 -9.27
N GLU A 14 -6.36 4.44 -9.76
CA GLU A 14 -6.57 5.60 -10.64
C GLU A 14 -7.68 6.51 -10.16
N LYS A 15 -8.72 5.92 -9.57
CA LYS A 15 -9.93 6.64 -9.19
C LYS A 15 -10.18 6.59 -7.70
N ASP A 16 -10.79 7.64 -7.17
CA ASP A 16 -11.34 7.62 -5.82
C ASP A 16 -12.27 6.40 -5.68
N GLY A 17 -11.98 5.57 -4.70
CA GLY A 17 -12.74 4.35 -4.46
C GLY A 17 -12.05 3.07 -4.92
N ASP A 18 -10.98 3.15 -5.71
CA ASP A 18 -10.20 1.97 -6.05
C ASP A 18 -9.62 1.35 -4.79
N PHE A 19 -9.75 0.05 -4.64
CA PHE A 19 -9.32 -0.60 -3.39
C PHE A 19 -8.62 -1.93 -3.64
N ILE A 20 -7.87 -2.36 -2.61
CA ILE A 20 -7.28 -3.69 -2.54
C ILE A 20 -7.60 -4.27 -1.16
N GLU A 21 -7.96 -5.54 -1.11
CA GLU A 21 -8.35 -6.22 0.13
C GLU A 21 -7.62 -7.54 0.24
N GLY A 22 -7.10 -7.83 1.42
CA GLY A 22 -6.41 -9.08 1.68
C GLY A 22 -5.66 -9.04 2.99
N VAL A 23 -4.79 -10.02 3.18
CA VAL A 23 -3.99 -10.16 4.41
C VAL A 23 -2.61 -9.56 4.20
N LEU A 24 -2.21 -8.68 5.11
CA LEU A 24 -0.86 -8.12 5.09
C LEU A 24 0.13 -9.20 5.53
N ILE A 25 0.96 -9.66 4.59
CA ILE A 25 1.89 -10.76 4.86
C ILE A 25 3.34 -10.30 4.99
N ARG A 26 3.67 -9.12 4.47
CA ARG A 26 5.06 -8.66 4.48
C ARG A 26 5.13 -7.14 4.37
N VAL A 27 6.09 -6.56 5.06
CA VAL A 27 6.42 -5.14 4.96
C VAL A 27 7.92 -5.03 4.72
N GLN A 28 8.30 -4.33 3.66
CA GLN A 28 9.69 -4.08 3.32
C GLN A 28 9.96 -2.58 3.28
N ASP A 29 11.09 -2.16 3.81
CA ASP A 29 11.52 -0.76 3.69
C ASP A 29 12.65 -0.63 2.68
N ASN A 30 12.95 0.59 2.26
CA ASN A 30 14.06 0.92 1.35
C ASN A 30 14.03 0.11 0.05
N VAL A 31 12.85 -0.06 -0.55
CA VAL A 31 12.70 -0.83 -1.79
C VAL A 31 12.72 0.10 -3.00
N GLY A 32 13.48 -0.30 -4.02
CA GLY A 32 13.57 0.42 -5.28
C GLY A 32 14.42 1.67 -5.20
N VAL A 33 14.44 2.43 -6.30
CA VAL A 33 15.28 3.63 -6.43
C VAL A 33 14.88 4.74 -5.47
N ASN A 34 13.59 4.82 -5.15
CA ASN A 34 13.07 5.85 -4.24
C ASN A 34 13.13 5.43 -2.77
N LYS A 35 13.64 4.25 -2.48
CA LYS A 35 13.74 3.70 -1.11
C LYS A 35 12.40 3.77 -0.38
N SER A 36 11.37 3.28 -1.05
CA SER A 36 9.99 3.33 -0.55
C SER A 36 9.66 2.12 0.29
N MET A 37 8.56 2.22 1.05
CA MET A 37 7.96 1.05 1.68
C MET A 37 7.24 0.22 0.63
N LEU A 38 7.25 -1.10 0.81
CA LEU A 38 6.52 -2.01 -0.06
C LEU A 38 5.73 -2.98 0.83
N TYR A 39 4.43 -2.99 0.66
CA TYR A 39 3.51 -3.85 1.42
C TYR A 39 3.05 -4.98 0.52
N SER A 40 3.20 -6.22 1.00
CA SER A 40 2.70 -7.40 0.27
C SER A 40 1.40 -7.85 0.90
N ILE A 41 0.35 -7.93 0.08
CA ILE A 41 -0.99 -8.27 0.52
C ILE A 41 -1.46 -9.51 -0.24
N GLU A 42 -1.82 -10.54 0.51
CA GLU A 42 -2.36 -11.76 -0.08
C GLU A 42 -3.85 -11.58 -0.32
N THR A 43 -4.21 -11.55 -1.59
CA THR A 43 -5.61 -11.38 -2.03
C THR A 43 -6.16 -12.70 -2.57
N SER A 44 -7.45 -12.72 -2.88
CA SER A 44 -8.08 -13.87 -3.53
C SER A 44 -7.49 -14.18 -4.91
N GLN A 45 -6.77 -13.24 -5.49
CA GLN A 45 -6.13 -13.39 -6.81
C GLN A 45 -4.62 -13.54 -6.72
N GLY A 46 -4.10 -13.82 -5.52
CA GLY A 46 -2.67 -13.96 -5.28
C GLY A 46 -2.09 -12.77 -4.53
N VAL A 47 -0.78 -12.77 -4.39
CA VAL A 47 -0.08 -11.71 -3.66
C VAL A 47 0.06 -10.48 -4.54
N LYS A 48 -0.34 -9.34 -4.01
CA LYS A 48 -0.19 -8.04 -4.66
C LYS A 48 0.71 -7.17 -3.80
N ASN A 49 1.50 -6.34 -4.46
CA ASN A 49 2.38 -5.40 -3.78
C ASN A 49 1.79 -4.00 -3.84
N VAL A 50 1.91 -3.26 -2.74
CA VAL A 50 1.44 -1.88 -2.66
C VAL A 50 2.62 -1.00 -2.28
N TRP A 51 2.94 -0.04 -3.16
CA TRP A 51 3.99 0.93 -2.87
C TRP A 51 3.52 1.94 -1.83
N GLY A 52 4.39 2.24 -0.89
CA GLY A 52 4.11 3.20 0.16
C GLY A 52 3.99 4.64 -0.34
N ALA A 53 3.25 5.42 0.40
CA ALA A 53 3.14 6.87 0.23
C ALA A 53 2.99 7.46 1.62
N THR A 54 3.25 8.74 1.80
CA THR A 54 3.33 9.35 3.13
C THR A 54 2.12 9.03 4.02
N ILE A 55 0.92 9.28 3.52
CA ILE A 55 -0.30 9.03 4.30
C ILE A 55 -0.53 7.54 4.51
N LEU A 56 -0.29 6.74 3.46
CA LEU A 56 -0.44 5.28 3.56
C LEU A 56 0.52 4.70 4.60
N ASP A 57 1.77 5.14 4.59
CA ASP A 57 2.78 4.65 5.54
C ASP A 57 2.40 4.97 6.98
N GLU A 58 1.84 6.15 7.23
CA GLU A 58 1.34 6.53 8.56
C GLU A 58 0.23 5.59 9.03
N ARG A 59 -0.69 5.23 8.13
CA ARG A 59 -1.79 4.32 8.45
C ARG A 59 -1.29 2.89 8.65
N MET A 60 -0.41 2.43 7.76
CA MET A 60 0.10 1.06 7.80
C MET A 60 1.01 0.80 9.00
N ALA A 61 1.62 1.83 9.55
CA ALA A 61 2.43 1.69 10.77
C ALA A 61 1.61 1.17 11.96
N LEU A 62 0.29 1.34 11.92
CA LEU A 62 -0.62 0.88 12.98
C LEU A 62 -1.19 -0.52 12.71
N VAL A 63 -0.82 -1.15 11.60
CA VAL A 63 -1.38 -2.44 11.18
C VAL A 63 -0.36 -3.55 11.41
N PRO A 64 -0.69 -4.53 12.26
CA PRO A 64 0.19 -5.69 12.44
C PRO A 64 0.20 -6.60 11.21
N ILE A 65 1.35 -7.23 10.95
CA ILE A 65 1.43 -8.26 9.91
C ILE A 65 0.51 -9.42 10.31
N GLY A 66 -0.22 -9.94 9.33
CA GLY A 66 -1.22 -10.98 9.54
C GLY A 66 -2.64 -10.46 9.62
N SER A 67 -2.83 -9.14 9.64
CA SER A 67 -4.16 -8.54 9.67
C SER A 67 -4.79 -8.58 8.28
N LYS A 68 -6.10 -8.81 8.25
CA LYS A 68 -6.87 -8.64 7.02
C LYS A 68 -7.27 -7.18 6.90
N ILE A 69 -6.90 -6.57 5.79
CA ILE A 69 -7.08 -5.12 5.60
C ILE A 69 -7.71 -4.81 4.26
N LYS A 70 -8.25 -3.61 4.19
CA LYS A 70 -8.74 -3.02 2.95
C LYS A 70 -8.13 -1.63 2.83
N ILE A 71 -7.40 -1.40 1.75
CA ILE A 71 -6.81 -0.10 1.45
C ILE A 71 -7.61 0.50 0.30
N THR A 72 -8.20 1.67 0.52
CA THR A 72 -8.98 2.38 -0.48
C THR A 72 -8.29 3.68 -0.84
N TYR A 73 -8.11 3.90 -2.13
CA TYR A 73 -7.58 5.16 -2.64
C TYR A 73 -8.70 6.22 -2.64
N LYS A 74 -8.43 7.35 -2.00
CA LYS A 74 -9.42 8.42 -1.83
C LYS A 74 -9.12 9.65 -2.67
N GLY A 75 -8.24 9.52 -3.67
CA GLY A 75 -7.88 10.63 -4.52
C GLY A 75 -6.74 11.47 -3.95
N LEU A 76 -6.62 12.68 -4.42
CA LEU A 76 -5.56 13.59 -4.00
C LEU A 76 -6.10 14.63 -3.03
N ALA A 77 -5.34 14.89 -1.96
CA ALA A 77 -5.65 15.98 -1.05
C ALA A 77 -5.38 17.32 -1.74
N GLU A 78 -6.08 18.37 -1.31
CA GLU A 78 -5.80 19.71 -1.78
C GLU A 78 -4.33 20.06 -1.50
N ALA A 79 -3.65 20.56 -2.53
CA ALA A 79 -2.24 20.97 -2.38
C ALA A 79 -2.16 22.26 -1.59
N LYS A 80 -1.29 22.29 -0.59
CA LYS A 80 -0.90 23.54 0.05
C LYS A 80 -0.02 24.31 -0.93
N LYS A 81 -0.05 25.63 -0.85
CA LYS A 81 0.73 26.49 -1.71
C LYS A 81 2.20 26.04 -1.77
N GLY A 82 2.69 25.76 -2.98
CA GLY A 82 4.07 25.35 -3.21
C GLY A 82 4.35 23.87 -2.99
N LYS A 83 3.35 23.03 -2.72
CA LYS A 83 3.53 21.60 -2.52
C LYS A 83 2.66 20.79 -3.47
N ASN A 84 3.16 19.60 -3.84
CA ASN A 84 2.38 18.66 -4.64
C ASN A 84 1.24 18.07 -3.81
N PRO A 85 0.09 17.75 -4.43
CA PRO A 85 -0.99 17.08 -3.72
C PRO A 85 -0.53 15.73 -3.17
N ALA A 86 -0.97 15.39 -1.96
CA ALA A 86 -0.71 14.09 -1.36
C ALA A 86 -1.80 13.11 -1.74
N LYS A 87 -1.40 11.86 -1.97
CA LYS A 87 -2.35 10.77 -2.19
C LYS A 87 -2.98 10.39 -0.87
N VAL A 88 -4.31 10.30 -0.84
CA VAL A 88 -5.07 9.98 0.36
C VAL A 88 -5.55 8.54 0.29
N PHE A 89 -5.30 7.80 1.35
CA PHE A 89 -5.73 6.41 1.48
C PHE A 89 -6.52 6.20 2.76
N LYS A 90 -7.54 5.35 2.68
CA LYS A 90 -8.26 4.86 3.83
C LYS A 90 -7.81 3.42 4.08
N VAL A 91 -7.39 3.10 5.29
CA VAL A 91 -6.99 1.75 5.67
C VAL A 91 -7.94 1.24 6.73
N GLU A 92 -8.58 0.11 6.44
CA GLU A 92 -9.52 -0.54 7.36
C GLU A 92 -8.99 -1.91 7.73
N VAL A 93 -9.13 -2.30 8.98
CA VAL A 93 -8.72 -3.61 9.49
C VAL A 93 -9.97 -4.39 9.84
N ASP A 94 -10.03 -5.66 9.38
CA ASP A 94 -11.11 -6.56 9.74
C ASP A 94 -10.86 -7.09 11.15
N LYS A 95 -11.60 -6.61 12.12
CA LYS A 95 -11.46 -6.96 13.53
C LYS A 95 -11.89 -8.40 13.82
N ASP A 96 -12.70 -8.98 12.94
CA ASP A 96 -13.21 -10.34 13.12
C ASP A 96 -12.29 -11.39 12.50
N TYR A 97 -11.30 -10.96 11.71
CA TYR A 97 -10.38 -11.88 11.08
C TYR A 97 -9.35 -12.41 12.08
N LYS A 98 -9.24 -13.72 12.17
CA LYS A 98 -8.25 -14.38 13.02
C LYS A 98 -7.24 -15.09 12.12
N PRO A 99 -5.96 -14.71 12.18
CA PRO A 99 -4.94 -15.39 11.39
C PRO A 99 -4.83 -16.85 11.83
N ARG A 100 -4.52 -17.71 10.88
CA ARG A 100 -4.19 -19.10 11.20
C ARG A 100 -2.81 -19.18 11.84
N ASP A 101 -2.71 -19.93 12.87
CA ASP A 101 -1.43 -20.25 13.49
C ASP A 101 -0.63 -21.24 12.65
#